data_c4eb226cc24062209f95cfdde91b93f7
#
_entry.id   c4eb226cc24062209f95cfdde91b93f7
#
_cell.length_a   1.000
_cell.length_b   1.000
_cell.length_c   1.000
_cell.angle_alpha   90.00
_cell.angle_beta   90.00
_cell.angle_gamma   90.00
#
_symmetry.space_group_name_H-M   'P 1'
#
loop_
_entity.id
_entity.type
_entity.pdbx_description
1 polymer ?
#
loop_
_entity_poly.entity_id
_entity_poly.type
_entity_poly.pdbx_seq_one_letter_code
_entity_poly.pdbx_strand_id
1 'polypeptide(L)'
;MKNKNKLMIGCIAGGAVLAALLVAFFVLSKEYFGGSFPPKAVLSNTDVSALSVDEARDAMKQSKGFEIQVQAKDKNYDIDISDAVTREFDKNEVQQAKNSIGFGSYLFHREVVMSLKPQSVSVDKTALKSIIEKSLPASTKNTQNASFDKKLNLVKEVQGDNLDFDTFLTKVESDIAQGNELSYKLEDYYVKPTVT
;
A
#
# COMPACT_ATOMS: atom_id res chain seq x y z
N MET A 1 39.91 58.69 12.69
CA MET A 1 38.44 58.43 12.66
C MET A 1 37.90 57.99 11.30
N LYS A 2 38.45 58.40 10.18
CA LYS A 2 37.94 58.13 8.81
C LYS A 2 37.94 56.64 8.39
N ASN A 3 38.81 55.78 8.96
CA ASN A 3 38.89 54.34 8.58
C ASN A 3 37.86 53.47 9.31
N LYS A 4 37.43 53.80 10.53
CA LYS A 4 36.41 53.04 11.27
C LYS A 4 35.02 53.10 10.60
N ASN A 5 34.69 54.28 10.04
CA ASN A 5 33.40 54.44 9.36
C ASN A 5 33.34 53.67 8.01
N LYS A 6 34.46 53.54 7.30
CA LYS A 6 34.50 52.73 6.07
C LYS A 6 34.38 51.24 6.34
N LEU A 7 34.98 50.76 7.42
CA LEU A 7 34.88 49.37 7.85
C LEU A 7 33.45 49.02 8.29
N MET A 8 32.81 49.91 9.05
CA MET A 8 31.43 49.76 9.53
C MET A 8 30.41 49.78 8.37
N ILE A 9 30.57 50.62 7.38
CA ILE A 9 29.73 50.68 6.18
C ILE A 9 29.90 49.41 5.35
N GLY A 10 31.12 48.88 5.21
CA GLY A 10 31.40 47.62 4.52
C GLY A 10 30.75 46.41 5.20
N CYS A 11 30.75 46.32 6.55
CA CYS A 11 30.10 45.25 7.28
C CYS A 11 28.55 45.31 7.19
N ILE A 12 27.96 46.51 7.21
CA ILE A 12 26.51 46.69 7.05
C ILE A 12 26.08 46.35 5.63
N ALA A 13 26.82 46.78 4.60
CA ALA A 13 26.51 46.47 3.21
C ALA A 13 26.66 44.96 2.93
N GLY A 14 27.72 44.33 3.46
CA GLY A 14 27.93 42.86 3.34
C GLY A 14 26.83 42.05 4.05
N GLY A 15 26.40 42.48 5.23
CA GLY A 15 25.29 41.84 5.97
C GLY A 15 23.95 41.96 5.24
N ALA A 16 23.68 43.13 4.63
CA ALA A 16 22.45 43.33 3.85
C ALA A 16 22.41 42.49 2.57
N VAL A 17 23.54 42.34 1.88
CA VAL A 17 23.66 41.47 0.70
C VAL A 17 23.48 39.99 1.09
N LEU A 18 24.08 39.55 2.19
CA LEU A 18 23.92 38.17 2.68
C LEU A 18 22.46 37.88 3.08
N ALA A 19 21.81 38.81 3.77
CA ALA A 19 20.40 38.71 4.13
C ALA A 19 19.50 38.66 2.89
N ALA A 20 19.75 39.49 1.89
CA ALA A 20 19.01 39.49 0.61
C ALA A 20 19.20 38.16 -0.15
N LEU A 21 20.42 37.62 -0.17
CA LEU A 21 20.70 36.30 -0.79
C LEU A 21 20.00 35.18 -0.05
N LEU A 22 19.94 35.21 1.28
CA LEU A 22 19.21 34.24 2.08
C LEU A 22 17.70 34.32 1.82
N VAL A 23 17.13 35.52 1.76
CA VAL A 23 15.71 35.71 1.42
C VAL A 23 15.41 35.23 0.01
N ALA A 24 16.24 35.59 -0.98
CA ALA A 24 16.09 35.12 -2.35
C ALA A 24 16.22 33.60 -2.44
N PHE A 25 17.16 33.00 -1.72
CA PHE A 25 17.32 31.55 -1.63
C PHE A 25 16.06 30.89 -1.01
N PHE A 26 15.51 31.46 0.06
CA PHE A 26 14.28 30.94 0.67
C PHE A 26 13.05 31.07 -0.23
N VAL A 27 12.92 32.16 -0.98
CA VAL A 27 11.80 32.38 -1.91
C VAL A 27 11.91 31.43 -3.10
N LEU A 28 13.08 31.38 -3.73
CA LEU A 28 13.32 30.47 -4.85
C LEU A 28 13.24 28.99 -4.45
N SER A 29 13.67 28.64 -3.25
CA SER A 29 13.55 27.26 -2.75
C SER A 29 12.11 26.85 -2.52
N LYS A 30 11.23 27.75 -2.09
CA LYS A 30 9.79 27.45 -1.96
C LYS A 30 9.14 27.16 -3.31
N GLU A 31 9.49 27.89 -4.36
CA GLU A 31 8.97 27.63 -5.71
C GLU A 31 9.59 26.37 -6.33
N TYR A 32 10.88 26.14 -6.13
CA TYR A 32 11.59 25.03 -6.75
C TYR A 32 11.35 23.70 -6.05
N PHE A 33 11.26 23.69 -4.71
CA PHE A 33 11.04 22.48 -3.91
C PHE A 33 9.60 22.33 -3.39
N GLY A 34 8.79 23.38 -3.52
CA GLY A 34 7.39 23.38 -3.02
C GLY A 34 6.43 22.56 -3.87
N GLY A 35 6.77 22.24 -5.13
CA GLY A 35 5.91 21.50 -6.06
C GLY A 35 5.90 20.00 -5.84
N SER A 36 7.04 19.40 -5.44
CA SER A 36 7.22 17.93 -5.35
C SER A 36 7.72 17.47 -3.99
N PHE A 37 7.69 16.16 -3.75
CA PHE A 37 8.30 15.51 -2.60
C PHE A 37 9.84 15.57 -2.68
N PRO A 38 10.56 15.55 -1.54
CA PRO A 38 12.00 15.50 -1.54
C PRO A 38 12.53 14.17 -2.09
N PRO A 39 13.80 14.13 -2.51
CA PRO A 39 14.47 12.86 -2.79
C PRO A 39 14.41 11.91 -1.58
N LYS A 40 14.28 10.60 -1.84
CA LYS A 40 14.16 9.54 -0.81
C LYS A 40 12.94 9.70 0.09
N ALA A 41 11.83 10.22 -0.45
CA ALA A 41 10.55 10.23 0.24
C ALA A 41 9.75 8.97 -0.08
N VAL A 42 9.32 8.28 0.97
CA VAL A 42 8.49 7.07 0.90
C VAL A 42 7.21 7.32 1.68
N LEU A 43 6.05 7.22 1.02
CA LEU A 43 4.73 7.30 1.64
C LEU A 43 4.02 5.96 1.50
N SER A 44 3.58 5.39 2.63
CA SER A 44 2.81 4.12 2.66
C SER A 44 3.44 3.03 1.77
N ASN A 45 4.75 2.80 1.94
CA ASN A 45 5.59 1.86 1.19
C ASN A 45 5.74 2.16 -0.31
N THR A 46 5.39 3.37 -0.74
CA THR A 46 5.55 3.81 -2.14
C THR A 46 6.61 4.91 -2.21
N ASP A 47 7.58 4.76 -3.10
CA ASP A 47 8.56 5.81 -3.38
C ASP A 47 7.84 6.95 -4.12
N VAL A 48 7.82 8.12 -3.48
CA VAL A 48 7.21 9.35 -4.02
C VAL A 48 8.26 10.43 -4.30
N SER A 49 9.53 10.05 -4.35
CA SER A 49 10.66 10.97 -4.59
C SER A 49 10.43 11.79 -5.85
N ALA A 50 10.56 13.11 -5.73
CA ALA A 50 10.38 14.10 -6.80
C ALA A 50 8.98 14.13 -7.45
N LEU A 51 8.00 13.37 -6.96
CA LEU A 51 6.63 13.42 -7.45
C LEU A 51 5.87 14.62 -6.88
N SER A 52 4.95 15.17 -7.65
CA SER A 52 3.92 16.08 -7.16
C SER A 52 2.91 15.35 -6.26
N VAL A 53 2.05 16.08 -5.57
CA VAL A 53 1.01 15.48 -4.72
C VAL A 53 0.06 14.58 -5.50
N ASP A 54 -0.34 14.99 -6.71
CA ASP A 54 -1.26 14.21 -7.53
C ASP A 54 -0.56 12.94 -8.08
N GLU A 55 0.66 13.05 -8.57
CA GLU A 55 1.46 11.90 -9.01
C GLU A 55 1.77 10.93 -7.86
N ALA A 56 2.06 11.44 -6.66
CA ALA A 56 2.26 10.61 -5.47
C ALA A 56 1.00 9.84 -5.09
N ARG A 57 -0.18 10.48 -5.14
CA ARG A 57 -1.46 9.81 -4.93
C ARG A 57 -1.69 8.69 -5.94
N ASP A 58 -1.44 8.96 -7.21
CA ASP A 58 -1.62 7.96 -8.26
C ASP A 58 -0.62 6.80 -8.13
N ALA A 59 0.62 7.07 -7.74
CA ALA A 59 1.61 6.04 -7.44
C ALA A 59 1.21 5.18 -6.22
N MET A 60 0.64 5.79 -5.18
CA MET A 60 0.19 5.08 -3.98
C MET A 60 -1.06 4.23 -4.21
N LYS A 61 -1.89 4.50 -5.23
CA LYS A 61 -3.08 3.70 -5.57
C LYS A 61 -2.74 2.24 -5.85
N GLN A 62 -1.64 2.00 -6.55
CA GLN A 62 -1.17 0.68 -6.96
C GLN A 62 0.06 0.24 -6.16
N SER A 63 0.15 0.65 -4.90
CA SER A 63 1.33 0.33 -4.11
C SER A 63 1.42 -1.16 -3.81
N LYS A 64 2.61 -1.70 -3.99
CA LYS A 64 2.97 -3.09 -3.66
C LYS A 64 2.94 -3.34 -2.16
N GLY A 65 2.79 -4.61 -1.77
CA GLY A 65 2.92 -5.04 -0.39
C GLY A 65 1.62 -5.51 0.26
N PHE A 66 0.62 -5.90 -0.53
CA PHE A 66 -0.48 -6.72 -0.04
C PHE A 66 -0.17 -8.19 -0.29
N GLU A 67 0.21 -8.88 0.77
CA GLU A 67 0.44 -10.31 0.74
C GLU A 67 -0.59 -10.98 1.65
N ILE A 68 -1.14 -12.10 1.20
CA ILE A 68 -1.93 -12.99 2.02
C ILE A 68 -1.15 -14.27 2.30
N GLN A 69 -1.22 -14.73 3.52
CA GLN A 69 -0.67 -16.02 3.91
C GLN A 69 -1.76 -17.07 3.90
N VAL A 70 -1.60 -18.08 3.09
CA VAL A 70 -2.58 -19.17 2.95
C VAL A 70 -1.95 -20.49 3.31
N GLN A 71 -2.44 -21.13 4.35
CA GLN A 71 -2.09 -22.50 4.70
C GLN A 71 -3.00 -23.48 3.95
N ALA A 72 -2.41 -24.29 3.07
CA ALA A 72 -3.09 -25.37 2.37
C ALA A 72 -2.42 -26.71 2.71
N LYS A 73 -3.13 -27.60 3.38
CA LYS A 73 -2.58 -28.85 3.93
C LYS A 73 -1.38 -28.54 4.83
N ASP A 74 -0.21 -29.08 4.50
CA ASP A 74 1.03 -28.88 5.29
C ASP A 74 1.95 -27.79 4.74
N LYS A 75 1.45 -26.95 3.81
CA LYS A 75 2.25 -25.92 3.15
C LYS A 75 1.66 -24.53 3.35
N ASN A 76 2.54 -23.56 3.53
CA ASN A 76 2.18 -22.14 3.54
C ASN A 76 2.54 -21.52 2.18
N TYR A 77 1.66 -20.65 1.71
CA TYR A 77 1.80 -19.90 0.47
C TYR A 77 1.69 -18.43 0.84
N ASP A 78 2.71 -17.65 0.49
CA ASP A 78 2.66 -16.19 0.54
C ASP A 78 2.28 -15.70 -0.87
N ILE A 79 1.13 -15.09 -1.01
CA ILE A 79 0.54 -14.70 -2.28
C ILE A 79 0.45 -13.18 -2.33
N ASP A 80 1.17 -12.57 -3.27
CA ASP A 80 1.06 -11.13 -3.55
C ASP A 80 -0.25 -10.86 -4.29
N ILE A 81 -1.14 -10.08 -3.66
CA ILE A 81 -2.44 -9.68 -4.19
C ILE A 81 -2.49 -8.20 -4.54
N SER A 82 -1.35 -7.52 -4.57
CA SER A 82 -1.26 -6.07 -4.77
C SER A 82 -1.97 -5.61 -6.05
N ASP A 83 -1.91 -6.39 -7.12
CA ASP A 83 -2.57 -6.07 -8.39
C ASP A 83 -4.11 -6.11 -8.33
N ALA A 84 -4.67 -6.77 -7.31
CA ALA A 84 -6.10 -6.84 -7.08
C ALA A 84 -6.61 -5.78 -6.09
N VAL A 85 -5.72 -5.02 -5.46
CA VAL A 85 -6.08 -4.06 -4.40
C VAL A 85 -5.77 -2.64 -4.85
N THR A 86 -6.78 -1.78 -4.81
CA THR A 86 -6.64 -0.34 -5.08
C THR A 86 -6.91 0.44 -3.81
N ARG A 87 -6.05 1.42 -3.51
CA ARG A 87 -6.19 2.34 -2.37
C ARG A 87 -6.42 3.76 -2.86
N GLU A 88 -7.31 4.47 -2.21
CA GLU A 88 -7.50 5.89 -2.45
C GLU A 88 -7.02 6.68 -1.23
N PHE A 89 -6.29 7.76 -1.48
CA PHE A 89 -5.78 8.66 -0.45
C PHE A 89 -6.36 10.05 -0.62
N ASP A 90 -6.71 10.69 0.48
CA ASP A 90 -7.18 12.08 0.46
C ASP A 90 -6.06 13.02 0.02
N LYS A 91 -6.37 13.92 -0.93
CA LYS A 91 -5.40 14.87 -1.46
C LYS A 91 -4.86 15.81 -0.40
N ASN A 92 -5.72 16.24 0.54
CA ASN A 92 -5.30 17.17 1.58
C ASN A 92 -4.37 16.49 2.59
N GLU A 93 -4.60 15.20 2.91
CA GLU A 93 -3.71 14.44 3.79
C GLU A 93 -2.32 14.26 3.14
N VAL A 94 -2.26 13.91 1.86
CA VAL A 94 -0.99 13.81 1.12
C VAL A 94 -0.30 15.17 1.04
N GLN A 95 -1.05 16.25 0.81
CA GLN A 95 -0.50 17.61 0.83
C GLN A 95 0.01 18.01 2.21
N GLN A 96 -0.71 17.66 3.28
CA GLN A 96 -0.27 17.92 4.66
C GLN A 96 0.99 17.13 5.00
N ALA A 97 1.06 15.86 4.61
CA ALA A 97 2.26 15.04 4.76
C ALA A 97 3.45 15.70 4.07
N LYS A 98 3.30 16.14 2.83
CA LYS A 98 4.34 16.88 2.11
C LYS A 98 4.75 18.17 2.84
N ASN A 99 3.79 18.96 3.30
CA ASN A 99 4.04 20.23 3.99
C ASN A 99 4.73 20.05 5.35
N SER A 100 4.57 18.88 5.98
CA SER A 100 5.22 18.54 7.24
C SER A 100 6.72 18.22 7.08
N ILE A 101 7.16 17.94 5.85
CA ILE A 101 8.56 17.60 5.56
C ILE A 101 9.42 18.86 5.64
N GLY A 102 10.39 18.83 6.55
CA GLY A 102 11.30 19.96 6.75
C GLY A 102 12.22 20.18 5.55
N PHE A 103 12.56 21.44 5.32
CA PHE A 103 13.47 21.87 4.25
C PHE A 103 14.81 21.12 4.20
N GLY A 104 15.31 20.70 5.37
CA GLY A 104 16.54 19.91 5.45
C GLY A 104 16.50 18.58 4.69
N SER A 105 15.32 17.99 4.51
CA SER A 105 15.17 16.74 3.74
C SER A 105 15.37 16.98 2.23
N TYR A 106 14.95 18.15 1.74
CA TYR A 106 15.20 18.55 0.36
C TYR A 106 16.68 18.84 0.11
N LEU A 107 17.33 19.55 1.04
CA LEU A 107 18.72 20.01 0.86
C LEU A 107 19.75 18.89 1.10
N PHE A 108 19.53 18.05 2.12
CA PHE A 108 20.49 17.03 2.53
C PHE A 108 20.07 15.61 2.10
N HIS A 109 19.01 15.49 1.28
CA HIS A 109 18.47 14.21 0.79
C HIS A 109 18.25 13.17 1.91
N ARG A 110 17.72 13.65 3.04
CA ARG A 110 17.40 12.77 4.17
C ARG A 110 16.22 11.89 3.79
N GLU A 111 16.31 10.64 4.18
CA GLU A 111 15.19 9.72 4.03
C GLU A 111 13.98 10.19 4.84
N VAL A 112 12.82 10.17 4.21
CA VAL A 112 11.54 10.51 4.82
C VAL A 112 10.61 9.33 4.60
N VAL A 113 10.24 8.65 5.69
CA VAL A 113 9.28 7.53 5.63
C VAL A 113 8.06 7.95 6.44
N MET A 114 6.90 7.94 5.79
CA MET A 114 5.62 8.29 6.41
C MET A 114 4.56 7.27 6.01
N SER A 115 3.62 7.00 6.92
CA SER A 115 2.46 6.13 6.68
C SER A 115 1.20 6.98 6.70
N LEU A 116 0.40 6.89 5.65
CA LEU A 116 -0.92 7.51 5.56
C LEU A 116 -1.98 6.43 5.58
N LYS A 117 -3.11 6.73 6.22
CA LYS A 117 -4.26 5.84 6.19
C LYS A 117 -5.00 6.06 4.86
N PRO A 118 -5.30 5.01 4.08
CA PRO A 118 -6.13 5.18 2.89
C PRO A 118 -7.55 5.60 3.27
N GLN A 119 -8.14 6.48 2.49
CA GLN A 119 -9.52 6.92 2.63
C GLN A 119 -10.49 5.78 2.29
N SER A 120 -10.15 4.99 1.28
CA SER A 120 -10.88 3.78 0.91
C SER A 120 -9.94 2.74 0.33
N VAL A 121 -10.34 1.48 0.47
CA VAL A 121 -9.67 0.34 -0.14
C VAL A 121 -10.72 -0.43 -0.93
N SER A 122 -10.44 -0.77 -2.16
CA SER A 122 -11.27 -1.59 -3.02
C SER A 122 -10.51 -2.80 -3.54
N VAL A 123 -11.22 -3.91 -3.70
CA VAL A 123 -10.64 -5.18 -4.17
C VAL A 123 -11.36 -5.60 -5.44
N ASP A 124 -10.60 -5.83 -6.51
CA ASP A 124 -11.10 -6.50 -7.71
C ASP A 124 -11.17 -8.01 -7.46
N LYS A 125 -12.38 -8.50 -7.21
CA LYS A 125 -12.63 -9.93 -6.95
C LYS A 125 -12.22 -10.83 -8.10
N THR A 126 -12.33 -10.37 -9.33
CA THR A 126 -11.97 -11.16 -10.52
C THR A 126 -10.46 -11.32 -10.62
N ALA A 127 -9.73 -10.23 -10.44
CA ALA A 127 -8.27 -10.26 -10.40
C ALA A 127 -7.78 -11.10 -9.21
N LEU A 128 -8.33 -10.88 -8.01
CA LEU A 128 -8.00 -11.64 -6.80
C LEU A 128 -8.21 -13.13 -6.99
N LYS A 129 -9.37 -13.55 -7.53
CA LYS A 129 -9.66 -14.95 -7.84
C LYS A 129 -8.62 -15.54 -8.77
N SER A 130 -8.29 -14.84 -9.86
CA SER A 130 -7.29 -15.31 -10.83
C SER A 130 -5.90 -15.46 -10.22
N ILE A 131 -5.49 -14.55 -9.34
CA ILE A 131 -4.21 -14.64 -8.63
C ILE A 131 -4.19 -15.86 -7.72
N ILE A 132 -5.23 -16.06 -6.92
CA ILE A 132 -5.34 -17.18 -5.98
C ILE A 132 -5.37 -18.52 -6.72
N GLU A 133 -6.17 -18.65 -7.78
CA GLU A 133 -6.26 -19.87 -8.59
C GLU A 133 -4.91 -20.26 -9.22
N LYS A 134 -4.10 -19.29 -9.60
CA LYS A 134 -2.75 -19.53 -10.16
C LYS A 134 -1.71 -19.89 -9.08
N SER A 135 -1.89 -19.38 -7.87
CA SER A 135 -0.91 -19.50 -6.79
C SER A 135 -1.12 -20.74 -5.93
N LEU A 136 -2.35 -21.25 -5.87
CA LEU A 136 -2.69 -22.42 -5.07
C LEU A 136 -2.69 -23.70 -5.92
N PRO A 137 -2.43 -24.87 -5.31
CA PRO A 137 -2.55 -26.14 -5.99
C PRO A 137 -4.01 -26.40 -6.39
N ALA A 138 -4.21 -26.98 -7.56
CA ALA A 138 -5.53 -27.37 -8.01
C ALA A 138 -6.18 -28.37 -7.01
N SER A 139 -7.51 -28.26 -6.88
CA SER A 139 -8.29 -29.26 -6.12
C SER A 139 -8.07 -30.66 -6.67
N THR A 140 -7.81 -31.59 -5.78
CA THR A 140 -7.58 -33.00 -6.14
C THR A 140 -8.83 -33.86 -5.94
N LYS A 141 -9.80 -33.35 -5.19
CA LYS A 141 -10.98 -34.12 -4.79
C LYS A 141 -12.20 -33.21 -4.64
N ASN A 142 -13.22 -33.45 -5.43
CA ASN A 142 -14.47 -32.71 -5.29
C ASN A 142 -15.30 -33.22 -4.12
N THR A 143 -15.97 -32.28 -3.44
CA THR A 143 -16.96 -32.61 -2.41
C THR A 143 -18.17 -33.32 -3.03
N GLN A 144 -18.64 -34.38 -2.39
CA GLN A 144 -19.81 -35.13 -2.81
C GLN A 144 -20.79 -35.29 -1.63
N ASN A 145 -22.05 -35.08 -1.91
CA ASN A 145 -23.12 -35.32 -0.94
C ASN A 145 -23.37 -36.83 -0.76
N ALA A 146 -23.91 -37.20 0.40
CA ALA A 146 -24.45 -38.53 0.60
C ALA A 146 -25.55 -38.81 -0.44
N SER A 147 -25.58 -40.02 -0.96
CA SER A 147 -26.53 -40.44 -2.00
C SER A 147 -26.84 -41.94 -1.88
N PHE A 148 -27.81 -42.42 -2.67
CA PHE A 148 -28.05 -43.84 -2.79
C PHE A 148 -27.58 -44.34 -4.16
N ASP A 149 -26.93 -45.49 -4.17
CA ASP A 149 -26.57 -46.14 -5.42
C ASP A 149 -27.82 -46.79 -6.08
N LYS A 150 -27.63 -47.37 -7.27
CA LYS A 150 -28.72 -48.04 -8.01
C LYS A 150 -29.31 -49.26 -7.28
N LYS A 151 -28.62 -49.73 -6.24
CA LYS A 151 -29.07 -50.87 -5.40
C LYS A 151 -29.62 -50.40 -4.05
N LEU A 152 -29.85 -49.08 -3.90
CA LEU A 152 -30.30 -48.43 -2.69
C LEU A 152 -29.37 -48.57 -1.47
N ASN A 153 -28.08 -48.80 -1.71
CA ASN A 153 -27.08 -48.71 -0.67
C ASN A 153 -26.70 -47.27 -0.44
N LEU A 154 -26.49 -46.86 0.80
CA LEU A 154 -26.04 -45.56 1.18
C LEU A 154 -24.59 -45.36 0.72
N VAL A 155 -24.37 -44.38 -0.14
CA VAL A 155 -23.05 -43.86 -0.46
C VAL A 155 -22.81 -42.66 0.45
N LYS A 156 -21.83 -42.78 1.35
CA LYS A 156 -21.51 -41.71 2.30
C LYS A 156 -20.98 -40.49 1.57
N GLU A 157 -21.17 -39.34 2.20
CA GLU A 157 -20.59 -38.06 1.76
C GLU A 157 -19.06 -38.13 1.72
N VAL A 158 -18.49 -37.29 0.88
CA VAL A 158 -17.04 -37.13 0.75
C VAL A 158 -16.70 -35.66 0.86
N GLN A 159 -15.94 -35.30 1.88
CA GLN A 159 -15.34 -33.97 1.97
C GLN A 159 -14.23 -33.87 0.93
N GLY A 160 -14.36 -32.89 0.04
CA GLY A 160 -13.35 -32.55 -0.95
C GLY A 160 -12.39 -31.47 -0.46
N ASP A 161 -11.47 -31.07 -1.35
CA ASP A 161 -10.54 -29.96 -1.17
C ASP A 161 -10.80 -28.81 -2.19
N ASN A 162 -12.01 -28.79 -2.76
CA ASN A 162 -12.44 -27.70 -3.63
C ASN A 162 -12.84 -26.47 -2.81
N LEU A 163 -12.25 -25.32 -3.16
CA LEU A 163 -12.43 -24.05 -2.46
C LEU A 163 -13.79 -23.42 -2.81
N ASP A 164 -14.51 -22.96 -1.78
CA ASP A 164 -15.61 -22.01 -1.94
C ASP A 164 -15.02 -20.61 -2.13
N PHE A 165 -14.78 -20.25 -3.39
CA PHE A 165 -14.16 -18.98 -3.74
C PHE A 165 -15.01 -17.78 -3.29
N ASP A 166 -16.32 -17.84 -3.38
CA ASP A 166 -17.18 -16.71 -3.04
C ASP A 166 -17.09 -16.37 -1.55
N THR A 167 -17.13 -17.39 -0.69
CA THR A 167 -16.94 -17.21 0.75
C THR A 167 -15.53 -16.73 1.08
N PHE A 168 -14.49 -17.33 0.48
CA PHE A 168 -13.10 -16.98 0.72
C PHE A 168 -12.80 -15.54 0.29
N LEU A 169 -13.15 -15.15 -0.94
CA LEU A 169 -12.88 -13.81 -1.47
C LEU A 169 -13.63 -12.72 -0.68
N THR A 170 -14.86 -13.01 -0.24
CA THR A 170 -15.63 -12.09 0.58
C THR A 170 -14.96 -11.85 1.94
N LYS A 171 -14.38 -12.91 2.52
CA LYS A 171 -13.62 -12.79 3.78
C LYS A 171 -12.34 -11.97 3.58
N VAL A 172 -11.56 -12.26 2.54
CA VAL A 172 -10.34 -11.52 2.22
C VAL A 172 -10.64 -10.03 1.99
N GLU A 173 -11.67 -9.70 1.22
CA GLU A 173 -12.11 -8.32 1.00
C GLU A 173 -12.48 -7.61 2.29
N SER A 174 -13.25 -8.27 3.15
CA SER A 174 -13.64 -7.72 4.45
C SER A 174 -12.44 -7.44 5.35
N ASP A 175 -11.47 -8.36 5.39
CA ASP A 175 -10.28 -8.21 6.22
C ASP A 175 -9.37 -7.09 5.72
N ILE A 176 -9.20 -6.97 4.40
CA ILE A 176 -8.46 -5.85 3.79
C ILE A 176 -9.13 -4.52 4.16
N ALA A 177 -10.46 -4.42 4.05
CA ALA A 177 -11.21 -3.21 4.36
C ALA A 177 -11.11 -2.81 5.84
N GLN A 178 -11.01 -3.80 6.74
CA GLN A 178 -10.90 -3.59 8.19
C GLN A 178 -9.46 -3.44 8.67
N GLY A 179 -8.47 -3.74 7.81
CA GLY A 179 -7.04 -3.75 8.17
C GLY A 179 -6.67 -4.92 9.10
N ASN A 180 -7.39 -6.03 8.99
CA ASN A 180 -7.11 -7.24 9.75
C ASN A 180 -5.88 -7.98 9.20
N GLU A 181 -5.40 -8.96 9.98
CA GLU A 181 -4.36 -9.88 9.52
C GLU A 181 -4.87 -10.74 8.36
N LEU A 182 -4.06 -10.88 7.31
CA LEU A 182 -4.39 -11.60 6.09
C LEU A 182 -3.79 -13.01 6.10
N SER A 183 -4.18 -13.82 7.11
CA SER A 183 -3.70 -15.19 7.29
C SER A 183 -4.89 -16.16 7.34
N TYR A 184 -4.89 -17.17 6.47
CA TYR A 184 -6.03 -18.05 6.25
C TYR A 184 -5.63 -19.51 6.20
N LYS A 185 -6.48 -20.37 6.78
CA LYS A 185 -6.42 -21.81 6.57
C LYS A 185 -7.43 -22.19 5.50
N LEU A 186 -6.96 -22.74 4.39
CA LEU A 186 -7.80 -23.03 3.23
C LEU A 186 -8.91 -24.03 3.53
N GLU A 187 -8.65 -24.95 4.45
CA GLU A 187 -9.61 -25.98 4.90
C GLU A 187 -10.91 -25.40 5.47
N ASP A 188 -10.85 -24.19 6.06
CA ASP A 188 -12.02 -23.50 6.61
C ASP A 188 -12.99 -23.04 5.52
N TYR A 189 -12.50 -22.95 4.29
CA TYR A 189 -13.22 -22.46 3.10
C TYR A 189 -13.48 -23.54 2.06
N TYR A 190 -13.29 -24.82 2.38
CA TYR A 190 -13.66 -25.89 1.47
C TYR A 190 -15.19 -26.04 1.41
N VAL A 191 -15.67 -26.33 0.20
CA VAL A 191 -17.10 -26.65 -0.01
C VAL A 191 -17.48 -27.84 0.88
N LYS A 192 -18.48 -27.66 1.72
CA LYS A 192 -18.98 -28.74 2.63
C LYS A 192 -20.10 -29.50 1.97
N PRO A 193 -20.22 -30.82 2.22
CA PRO A 193 -21.41 -31.58 1.83
C PRO A 193 -22.66 -30.93 2.45
N THR A 194 -23.71 -30.80 1.65
CA THR A 194 -25.01 -30.28 2.11
C THR A 194 -25.96 -31.38 2.59
N VAL A 195 -25.69 -32.63 2.21
CA VAL A 195 -26.40 -33.83 2.65
C VAL A 195 -25.39 -34.81 3.22
N THR A 196 -25.56 -35.18 4.48
CA THR A 196 -24.70 -36.05 5.26
C THR A 196 -25.44 -37.33 5.69
#